data_86b11cc0205ca041f2abdb7a9bc4e424
#
_entry.id   86b11cc0205ca041f2abdb7a9bc4e424
#
_cell.length_a   1.000
_cell.length_b   1.000
_cell.length_c   1.000
_cell.angle_alpha   90.00
_cell.angle_beta   90.00
_cell.angle_gamma   90.00
#
_symmetry.space_group_name_H-M   'P 1'
#
loop_
_entity.id
_entity.type
_entity.pdbx_description
1 polymer ?
#
loop_
_entity_poly.entity_id
_entity_poly.type
_entity_poly.pdbx_seq_one_letter_code
_entity_poly.pdbx_strand_id
1 'polypeptide(L)'
;MNAQKGFTLIELMIVVAIIGILAAIAIPAYSNYTIKSQNRACLAEATAYAKDVLAKINDNQNPDAPQDSSCTGTTDASGWNTIAQFTAGGIIATAAGNGDAAVVCQPNGTCSYTSASGN
;
A
#
# COMPACT_ATOMS: atom_id res chain seq x y z
N MET A 1 -32.16 -13.96 -49.37
CA MET A 1 -31.59 -14.87 -48.42
C MET A 1 -30.52 -14.15 -47.58
N ASN A 2 -30.58 -14.29 -46.29
CA ASN A 2 -29.62 -13.66 -45.42
C ASN A 2 -28.37 -14.49 -45.31
N ALA A 3 -27.25 -13.92 -45.71
CA ALA A 3 -25.95 -14.49 -45.53
C ALA A 3 -25.32 -14.12 -44.17
N GLN A 4 -26.03 -13.34 -43.39
CA GLN A 4 -25.52 -12.93 -42.10
C GLN A 4 -25.50 -14.11 -41.14
N LYS A 5 -24.31 -14.32 -40.57
CA LYS A 5 -24.12 -15.28 -39.49
C LYS A 5 -24.09 -14.52 -38.17
N GLY A 6 -25.11 -14.69 -37.37
CA GLY A 6 -25.16 -14.18 -36.02
C GLY A 6 -24.70 -15.22 -35.03
N PHE A 7 -24.47 -14.78 -33.81
CA PHE A 7 -24.21 -15.70 -32.72
C PHE A 7 -25.44 -16.55 -32.41
N THR A 8 -25.22 -17.83 -32.15
CA THR A 8 -26.28 -18.69 -31.65
C THR A 8 -26.52 -18.44 -30.15
N LEU A 9 -27.69 -18.83 -29.67
CA LEU A 9 -28.01 -18.72 -28.26
C LEU A 9 -27.02 -19.53 -27.38
N ILE A 10 -26.66 -20.72 -27.82
CA ILE A 10 -25.74 -21.58 -27.09
C ILE A 10 -24.33 -21.02 -27.04
N GLU A 11 -23.86 -20.39 -28.12
CA GLU A 11 -22.55 -19.73 -28.16
C GLU A 11 -22.49 -18.60 -27.13
N LEU A 12 -23.53 -17.77 -27.07
CA LEU A 12 -23.60 -16.68 -26.09
C LEU A 12 -23.66 -17.21 -24.68
N MET A 13 -24.44 -18.28 -24.44
CA MET A 13 -24.53 -18.88 -23.12
C MET A 13 -23.19 -19.43 -22.64
N ILE A 14 -22.46 -20.11 -23.50
CA ILE A 14 -21.13 -20.65 -23.17
C ILE A 14 -20.16 -19.52 -22.85
N VAL A 15 -20.16 -18.45 -23.62
CA VAL A 15 -19.26 -17.30 -23.42
C VAL A 15 -19.51 -16.66 -22.05
N VAL A 16 -20.75 -16.37 -21.71
CA VAL A 16 -21.06 -15.75 -20.41
C VAL A 16 -20.77 -16.68 -19.25
N ALA A 17 -20.97 -18.00 -19.43
CA ALA A 17 -20.64 -18.98 -18.41
C ALA A 17 -19.13 -19.02 -18.13
N ILE A 18 -18.31 -19.01 -19.18
CA ILE A 18 -16.84 -18.99 -19.06
C ILE A 18 -16.38 -17.72 -18.39
N ILE A 19 -16.90 -16.58 -18.81
CA ILE A 19 -16.58 -15.26 -18.20
C ILE A 19 -16.96 -15.29 -16.70
N GLY A 20 -18.10 -15.82 -16.35
CA GLY A 20 -18.55 -15.92 -14.95
C GLY A 20 -17.62 -16.79 -14.09
N ILE A 21 -17.18 -17.91 -14.62
CA ILE A 21 -16.24 -18.80 -13.91
C ILE A 21 -14.88 -18.11 -13.72
N LEU A 22 -14.35 -17.50 -14.76
CA LEU A 22 -13.07 -16.81 -14.68
C LEU A 22 -13.13 -15.59 -13.74
N ALA A 23 -14.22 -14.84 -13.78
CA ALA A 23 -14.42 -13.69 -12.90
C ALA A 23 -14.53 -14.12 -11.42
N ALA A 24 -15.16 -15.24 -11.15
CA ALA A 24 -15.29 -15.76 -9.78
C ALA A 24 -13.94 -16.05 -9.13
N ILE A 25 -12.94 -16.42 -9.93
CA ILE A 25 -11.58 -16.67 -9.45
C ILE A 25 -10.75 -15.39 -9.45
N ALA A 26 -10.87 -14.59 -10.51
CA ALA A 26 -10.00 -13.43 -10.74
C ALA A 26 -10.30 -12.25 -9.82
N ILE A 27 -11.57 -11.99 -9.51
CA ILE A 27 -11.94 -10.82 -8.71
C ILE A 27 -11.39 -10.88 -7.27
N PRO A 28 -11.55 -11.97 -6.51
CA PRO A 28 -10.94 -12.08 -5.19
C PRO A 28 -9.41 -11.98 -5.22
N ALA A 29 -8.76 -12.62 -6.19
CA ALA A 29 -7.32 -12.57 -6.35
C ALA A 29 -6.85 -11.14 -6.64
N TYR A 30 -7.54 -10.42 -7.51
CA TYR A 30 -7.24 -9.04 -7.83
C TYR A 30 -7.39 -8.12 -6.60
N SER A 31 -8.44 -8.30 -5.82
CA SER A 31 -8.67 -7.55 -4.58
C SER A 31 -7.51 -7.73 -3.59
N ASN A 32 -7.07 -8.96 -3.37
CA ASN A 32 -5.93 -9.25 -2.50
C ASN A 32 -4.64 -8.62 -3.03
N TYR A 33 -4.44 -8.62 -4.34
CA TYR A 33 -3.30 -8.01 -4.98
C TYR A 33 -3.27 -6.49 -4.79
N THR A 34 -4.41 -5.83 -4.91
CA THR A 34 -4.49 -4.37 -4.72
C THR A 34 -4.22 -3.98 -3.28
N ILE A 35 -4.73 -4.73 -2.31
CA ILE A 35 -4.45 -4.51 -0.88
C ILE A 35 -2.96 -4.67 -0.60
N LYS A 36 -2.36 -5.74 -1.06
CA LYS A 36 -0.93 -6.00 -0.88
C LYS A 36 -0.05 -4.93 -1.53
N SER A 37 -0.43 -4.49 -2.72
CA SER A 37 0.27 -3.42 -3.44
C SER A 37 0.21 -2.11 -2.66
N GLN A 38 -0.95 -1.76 -2.12
CA GLN A 38 -1.12 -0.54 -1.32
C GLN A 38 -0.33 -0.62 -0.02
N ASN A 39 -0.33 -1.75 0.65
CA ASN A 39 0.43 -1.97 1.87
C ASN A 39 1.93 -1.81 1.63
N ARG A 40 2.44 -2.40 0.55
CA ARG A 40 3.85 -2.29 0.19
C ARG A 40 4.24 -0.89 -0.25
N ALA A 41 3.35 -0.18 -0.93
CA ALA A 41 3.58 1.21 -1.31
C ALA A 41 3.71 2.11 -0.07
N CYS A 42 2.84 1.91 0.92
CA CYS A 42 2.95 2.62 2.21
C CYS A 42 4.24 2.26 2.94
N LEU A 43 4.62 0.98 2.97
CA LEU A 43 5.89 0.56 3.57
C LEU A 43 7.09 1.27 2.92
N ALA A 44 7.12 1.34 1.60
CA ALA A 44 8.20 2.02 0.86
C ALA A 44 8.24 3.52 1.17
N GLU A 45 7.08 4.16 1.21
CA GLU A 45 6.95 5.59 1.53
C GLU A 45 7.42 5.89 2.96
N ALA A 46 6.95 5.10 3.93
CA ALA A 46 7.36 5.24 5.32
C ALA A 46 8.85 4.97 5.53
N THR A 47 9.41 3.99 4.83
CA THR A 47 10.84 3.68 4.87
C THR A 47 11.67 4.83 4.33
N ALA A 48 11.27 5.42 3.21
CA ALA A 48 11.94 6.57 2.64
C ALA A 48 11.91 7.77 3.59
N TYR A 49 10.77 8.03 4.20
CA TYR A 49 10.61 9.10 5.17
C TYR A 49 11.48 8.89 6.41
N ALA A 50 11.48 7.67 6.96
CA ALA A 50 12.31 7.34 8.13
C ALA A 50 13.80 7.55 7.86
N LYS A 51 14.25 7.17 6.68
CA LYS A 51 15.66 7.37 6.28
C LYS A 51 16.00 8.85 6.09
N ASP A 52 15.09 9.62 5.53
CA ASP A 52 15.26 11.07 5.38
C ASP A 52 15.34 11.76 6.76
N VAL A 53 14.46 11.38 7.69
CA VAL A 53 14.48 11.87 9.06
C VAL A 53 15.82 11.58 9.73
N LEU A 54 16.31 10.35 9.60
CA LEU A 54 17.60 9.96 10.18
C LEU A 54 18.76 10.76 9.59
N ALA A 55 18.79 10.92 8.27
CA ALA A 55 19.85 11.67 7.59
C ALA A 55 19.86 13.13 8.04
N LYS A 56 18.70 13.76 8.13
CA LYS A 56 18.59 15.17 8.54
C LYS A 56 18.99 15.38 10.00
N ILE A 57 18.54 14.50 10.89
CA ILE A 57 18.95 14.56 12.31
C ILE A 57 20.46 14.42 12.42
N ASN A 58 21.08 13.51 11.69
CA ASN A 58 22.54 13.30 11.73
C ASN A 58 23.30 14.51 11.16
N ASP A 59 22.71 15.25 10.23
CA ASP A 59 23.27 16.48 9.67
C ASP A 59 22.93 17.72 10.47
N ASN A 60 22.30 17.57 11.64
CA ASN A 60 21.80 18.67 12.48
C ASN A 60 20.79 19.57 11.74
N GLN A 61 20.00 18.97 10.86
CA GLN A 61 18.91 19.62 10.17
C GLN A 61 17.58 19.11 10.73
N ASN A 62 16.57 19.95 10.66
CA ASN A 62 15.21 19.53 11.01
C ASN A 62 14.61 18.74 9.85
N PRO A 63 14.00 17.57 10.11
CA PRO A 63 13.26 16.87 9.08
C PRO A 63 12.07 17.67 8.56
N ASP A 64 11.65 17.37 7.35
CA ASP A 64 10.41 17.91 6.80
C ASP A 64 9.20 17.13 7.33
N ALA A 65 8.03 17.73 7.20
CA ALA A 65 6.78 17.02 7.46
C ALA A 65 6.57 15.91 6.42
N PRO A 66 5.90 14.80 6.80
CA PRO A 66 5.65 13.73 5.85
C PRO A 66 4.71 14.17 4.72
N GLN A 67 4.95 13.62 3.55
CA GLN A 67 4.09 13.82 2.38
C GLN A 67 3.29 12.54 2.15
N ASP A 68 2.14 12.42 2.79
CA ASP A 68 1.32 11.22 2.70
C ASP A 68 0.68 11.08 1.31
N SER A 69 0.93 9.98 0.64
CA SER A 69 0.25 9.60 -0.60
C SER A 69 -0.23 8.15 -0.56
N SER A 70 0.67 7.21 -0.33
CA SER A 70 0.33 5.80 -0.16
C SER A 70 0.05 5.44 1.30
N CYS A 71 0.48 6.29 2.23
CA CYS A 71 0.17 6.20 3.65
C CYS A 71 -0.78 7.32 4.07
N THR A 72 -1.34 7.17 5.26
CA THR A 72 -2.07 8.22 5.98
C THR A 72 -1.61 8.25 7.43
N GLY A 73 -1.68 9.41 8.05
CA GLY A 73 -1.36 9.56 9.47
C GLY A 73 0.09 9.24 9.80
N THR A 74 1.00 9.47 8.87
CA THR A 74 2.43 9.28 9.14
C THR A 74 2.89 10.24 10.23
N THR A 75 3.66 9.73 11.19
CA THR A 75 4.20 10.53 12.28
C THR A 75 4.98 11.72 11.73
N ASP A 76 4.63 12.92 12.16
CA ASP A 76 5.31 14.14 11.77
C ASP A 76 6.55 14.34 12.64
N ALA A 77 7.71 14.18 12.03
CA ALA A 77 9.00 14.34 12.69
C ALA A 77 9.64 15.70 12.44
N SER A 78 8.90 16.68 11.90
CA SER A 78 9.47 17.98 11.52
C SER A 78 10.05 18.79 12.71
N GLY A 79 9.61 18.48 13.92
CA GLY A 79 10.15 19.08 15.13
C GLY A 79 11.28 18.29 15.80
N TRP A 80 11.69 17.19 15.22
CA TRP A 80 12.71 16.32 15.82
C TRP A 80 14.12 16.82 15.49
N ASN A 81 14.97 16.80 16.49
CA ASN A 81 16.38 17.21 16.34
C ASN A 81 17.36 16.22 17.00
N THR A 82 16.87 15.15 17.58
CA THR A 82 17.68 14.13 18.21
C THR A 82 17.16 12.73 17.90
N ILE A 83 18.06 11.78 17.85
CA ILE A 83 17.74 10.35 17.66
C ILE A 83 16.89 9.80 18.80
N ALA A 84 17.01 10.41 19.99
CA ALA A 84 16.21 10.02 21.16
C ALA A 84 14.70 10.22 20.91
N GLN A 85 14.31 11.22 20.16
CA GLN A 85 12.91 11.47 19.80
C GLN A 85 12.38 10.37 18.88
N PHE A 86 13.20 9.91 17.95
CA PHE A 86 12.85 8.76 17.11
C PHE A 86 12.69 7.48 17.94
N THR A 87 13.62 7.24 18.87
CA THR A 87 13.59 6.06 19.75
C THR A 87 12.35 6.07 20.65
N ALA A 88 11.97 7.25 21.17
CA ALA A 88 10.85 7.37 22.10
C ALA A 88 9.48 7.21 21.41
N GLY A 89 9.32 7.75 20.19
CA GLY A 89 8.03 7.79 19.50
C GLY A 89 7.91 6.84 18.31
N GLY A 90 9.01 6.54 17.66
CA GLY A 90 9.00 5.82 16.39
C GLY A 90 8.28 6.58 15.27
N ILE A 91 8.41 6.12 14.07
CA ILE A 91 7.58 6.60 12.95
C ILE A 91 6.58 5.51 12.64
N ILE A 92 5.30 5.86 12.72
CA ILE A 92 4.19 4.98 12.39
C ILE A 92 3.40 5.58 11.24
N ALA A 93 2.83 4.72 10.42
CA ALA A 93 1.96 5.11 9.33
C ALA A 93 0.93 4.02 9.07
N THR A 94 -0.17 4.36 8.45
CA THR A 94 -1.18 3.39 8.02
C THR A 94 -1.33 3.47 6.51
N ALA A 95 -1.58 2.33 5.87
CA ALA A 95 -1.80 2.30 4.43
C ALA A 95 -3.07 3.05 4.07
N ALA A 96 -3.01 3.85 3.01
CA ALA A 96 -4.15 4.59 2.48
C ALA A 96 -5.00 3.70 1.56
N GLY A 97 -6.15 4.22 1.15
CA GLY A 97 -7.02 3.54 0.18
C GLY A 97 -7.57 2.24 0.73
N ASN A 98 -7.41 1.17 -0.05
CA ASN A 98 -7.85 -0.17 0.33
C ASN A 98 -6.79 -0.97 1.12
N GLY A 99 -5.65 -0.36 1.42
CA GLY A 99 -4.63 -0.98 2.26
C GLY A 99 -5.07 -1.07 3.71
N ASP A 100 -4.54 -2.02 4.42
CA ASP A 100 -4.85 -2.26 5.83
C ASP A 100 -3.61 -2.43 6.70
N ALA A 101 -2.45 -2.09 6.17
CA ALA A 101 -1.19 -2.22 6.89
C ALA A 101 -1.02 -1.12 7.94
N ALA A 102 -0.53 -1.52 9.10
CA ALA A 102 0.05 -0.62 10.09
C ALA A 102 1.57 -0.74 9.99
N VAL A 103 2.23 0.33 9.60
CA VAL A 103 3.68 0.39 9.39
C VAL A 103 4.34 0.98 10.62
N VAL A 104 5.44 0.38 11.05
CA VAL A 104 6.27 0.88 12.14
C VAL A 104 7.71 0.93 11.68
N CYS A 105 8.34 2.08 11.83
CA CYS A 105 9.74 2.28 11.51
C CYS A 105 10.58 2.45 12.77
N GLN A 106 11.73 1.79 12.78
CA GLN A 106 12.65 1.82 13.89
C GLN A 106 13.77 2.85 13.67
N PRO A 107 14.47 3.27 14.75
CA PRO A 107 15.53 4.27 14.65
C PRO A 107 16.70 3.91 13.76
N ASN A 108 16.85 2.63 13.39
CA ASN A 108 17.88 2.19 12.45
C ASN A 108 17.48 2.35 10.98
N GLY A 109 16.29 2.87 10.70
CA GLY A 109 15.78 3.06 9.35
C GLY A 109 15.06 1.87 8.77
N THR A 110 14.89 0.78 9.52
CA THR A 110 14.12 -0.39 9.07
C THR A 110 12.65 -0.23 9.44
N CYS A 111 11.79 -0.54 8.49
CA CYS A 111 10.35 -0.52 8.69
C CYS A 111 9.76 -1.89 8.41
N SER A 112 8.70 -2.20 9.12
CA SER A 112 7.91 -3.40 8.90
C SER A 112 6.43 -3.05 9.02
N TYR A 113 5.56 -3.92 8.52
CA TYR A 113 4.13 -3.71 8.68
C TYR A 113 3.42 -5.00 9.09
N THR A 114 2.29 -4.82 9.74
CA THR A 114 1.32 -5.87 10.00
C THR A 114 0.03 -5.52 9.26
N SER A 115 -0.66 -6.52 8.76
CA SER A 115 -1.87 -6.37 7.99
C SER A 115 -2.97 -7.24 8.59
N ALA A 116 -4.17 -6.69 8.76
CA ALA A 116 -5.32 -7.41 9.29
C ALA A 116 -5.78 -8.53 8.34
N SER A 117 -5.62 -8.31 7.02
CA SER A 117 -5.98 -9.31 5.99
C SER A 117 -4.90 -10.36 5.76
N GLY A 118 -3.70 -10.18 6.32
CA GLY A 118 -2.54 -11.04 6.05
C GLY A 118 -1.79 -10.68 4.76
N ASN A 119 -2.18 -9.61 4.10
CA ASN A 119 -1.55 -9.12 2.87
C ASN A 119 -0.57 -7.99 3.19
#